data_6f3efcbb8fa4d7a9174bb1796fe00d53
#
_entry.id   6f3efcbb8fa4d7a9174bb1796fe00d53
#
_cell.length_a   1.000
_cell.length_b   1.000
_cell.length_c   1.000
_cell.angle_alpha   90.00
_cell.angle_beta   90.00
_cell.angle_gamma   90.00
#
_symmetry.space_group_name_H-M   'P 1'
#
loop_
_entity.id
_entity.type
_entity.pdbx_description
1 polymer ?
#
loop_
_entity_poly.entity_id
_entity_poly.type
_entity_poly.pdbx_seq_one_letter_code
_entity_poly.pdbx_strand_id
1 'polypeptide(L)'
;MDNKALMINTIKGALLAPDFIAAAGLDSDVMEVRTAREDFVEMVYELYYHAGNHGRFDSKVILSICSRYTPELEVAPREGWLEHTRLYLLNLIFPHLDGPQDPDEFKAGRNILLQLMRGVYEYERKTLPFDPCYDIHLLSDEEIMSKGFTAEYLRFNKLVKSNYVYEFMRLSSDISPFNTLGHVSGVHYIAMYTARQLCDAGINVDLGLLSAAAASHDIGKYGCRKEEERRVPYLHYYYTDYCLTRFGLPTIMHIAANHSTWDLELENLSVESLLLIYADFRVRSMRDEDDQETINFFTLEEAFDVVLNKFDNINEAKNHRYEKVYNRLLDFEDFMRENGVTTDFPENWAETPHFRCAPKVRDLALLSGSEATSQLKFRAIEHNIRLMKIFNSPSEFSSLLERARSESQWSNIRTYLNILGEYKSYMTEDQKVIVLDFMYDMLFNRESDLREQAAQIMGQIVARFREEYKKELPKSVPTRDSDTTNITQFSSYLEKILMPSRKHTDFHRKRIIEAT
;
A
#
# COMPACT_ATOMS: atom_id res chain seq x y z
N MET A 1 27.13 -7.36 -25.84
CA MET A 1 26.12 -6.95 -26.84
C MET A 1 26.19 -5.43 -26.90
N ASP A 2 26.11 -4.83 -28.07
CA ASP A 2 26.06 -3.36 -28.16
C ASP A 2 24.79 -2.86 -27.45
N ASN A 3 24.93 -1.90 -26.55
CA ASN A 3 23.81 -1.37 -25.77
C ASN A 3 22.68 -0.80 -26.66
N LYS A 4 23.02 -0.26 -27.83
CA LYS A 4 22.02 0.17 -28.81
C LYS A 4 21.21 -1.00 -29.36
N ALA A 5 21.88 -2.09 -29.75
CA ALA A 5 21.20 -3.30 -30.20
C ALA A 5 20.35 -3.93 -29.09
N LEU A 6 20.80 -3.87 -27.83
CA LEU A 6 20.03 -4.33 -26.69
C LEU A 6 18.74 -3.51 -26.51
N MET A 7 18.81 -2.18 -26.63
CA MET A 7 17.64 -1.32 -26.52
C MET A 7 16.61 -1.59 -27.63
N ILE A 8 17.09 -1.66 -28.90
CA ILE A 8 16.21 -2.01 -30.02
C ILE A 8 15.52 -3.35 -29.81
N ASN A 9 16.28 -4.38 -29.44
CA ASN A 9 15.73 -5.72 -29.22
C ASN A 9 14.74 -5.77 -28.04
N THR A 10 15.00 -5.03 -26.97
CA THR A 10 14.13 -4.99 -25.80
C THR A 10 12.80 -4.30 -26.13
N ILE A 11 12.84 -3.12 -26.77
CA ILE A 11 11.62 -2.40 -27.15
C ILE A 11 10.85 -3.17 -28.24
N LYS A 12 11.57 -3.71 -29.25
CA LYS A 12 10.96 -4.56 -30.27
C LYS A 12 10.29 -5.79 -29.65
N GLY A 13 10.96 -6.47 -28.74
CA GLY A 13 10.40 -7.62 -28.02
C GLY A 13 9.13 -7.29 -27.25
N ALA A 14 9.05 -6.12 -26.62
CA ALA A 14 7.85 -5.66 -25.94
C ALA A 14 6.69 -5.42 -26.92
N LEU A 15 6.94 -4.77 -28.06
CA LEU A 15 5.95 -4.48 -29.09
C LEU A 15 5.48 -5.71 -29.88
N LEU A 16 6.30 -6.75 -29.96
CA LEU A 16 5.99 -8.01 -30.64
C LEU A 16 5.50 -9.10 -29.67
N ALA A 17 5.29 -8.79 -28.40
CA ALA A 17 4.80 -9.75 -27.43
C ALA A 17 3.39 -10.26 -27.83
N PRO A 18 3.19 -11.60 -28.00
CA PRO A 18 1.92 -12.14 -28.49
C PRO A 18 0.72 -11.74 -27.67
N ASP A 19 0.87 -11.73 -26.34
CA ASP A 19 -0.19 -11.34 -25.41
C ASP A 19 -0.61 -9.87 -25.60
N PHE A 20 0.36 -9.00 -25.89
CA PHE A 20 0.09 -7.60 -26.19
C PHE A 20 -0.64 -7.45 -27.53
N ILE A 21 -0.13 -8.07 -28.59
CA ILE A 21 -0.72 -7.99 -29.94
C ILE A 21 -2.18 -8.43 -29.89
N ALA A 22 -2.46 -9.57 -29.24
CA ALA A 22 -3.82 -10.07 -29.08
C ALA A 22 -4.71 -9.13 -28.26
N ALA A 23 -4.22 -8.61 -27.14
CA ALA A 23 -4.97 -7.70 -26.27
C ALA A 23 -5.25 -6.33 -26.93
N ALA A 24 -4.32 -5.85 -27.75
CA ALA A 24 -4.44 -4.59 -28.47
C ALA A 24 -5.28 -4.70 -29.76
N GLY A 25 -5.64 -5.92 -30.17
CA GLY A 25 -6.32 -6.17 -31.44
C GLY A 25 -5.48 -5.79 -32.67
N LEU A 26 -4.16 -5.90 -32.54
CA LEU A 26 -3.20 -5.59 -33.61
C LEU A 26 -2.87 -6.86 -34.41
N ASP A 27 -2.41 -6.65 -35.64
CA ASP A 27 -1.91 -7.71 -36.51
C ASP A 27 -0.40 -7.89 -36.29
N SER A 28 0.02 -9.14 -36.09
CA SER A 28 1.43 -9.50 -35.87
C SER A 28 2.33 -9.06 -37.02
N ASP A 29 1.91 -9.33 -38.27
CA ASP A 29 2.68 -9.02 -39.46
C ASP A 29 2.84 -7.50 -39.66
N VAL A 30 1.77 -6.76 -39.31
CA VAL A 30 1.80 -5.28 -39.32
C VAL A 30 2.80 -4.76 -38.29
N MET A 31 2.83 -5.33 -37.10
CA MET A 31 3.77 -4.90 -36.05
C MET A 31 5.20 -5.28 -36.36
N GLU A 32 5.45 -6.43 -37.00
CA GLU A 32 6.78 -6.80 -37.52
C GLU A 32 7.28 -5.82 -38.55
N VAL A 33 6.44 -5.45 -39.53
CA VAL A 33 6.78 -4.45 -40.55
C VAL A 33 7.07 -3.08 -39.91
N ARG A 34 6.23 -2.63 -38.93
CA ARG A 34 6.44 -1.36 -38.22
C ARG A 34 7.77 -1.32 -37.47
N THR A 35 8.09 -2.36 -36.73
CA THR A 35 9.34 -2.41 -35.93
C THR A 35 10.60 -2.64 -36.76
N ALA A 36 10.45 -2.92 -38.07
CA ALA A 36 11.54 -2.99 -39.03
C ALA A 36 11.76 -1.67 -39.79
N ARG A 37 10.88 -0.67 -39.61
CA ARG A 37 10.95 0.60 -40.33
C ARG A 37 12.06 1.51 -39.80
N GLU A 38 12.52 2.42 -40.63
CA GLU A 38 13.58 3.38 -40.34
C GLU A 38 13.16 4.34 -39.21
N ASP A 39 11.92 4.82 -39.23
CA ASP A 39 11.36 5.71 -38.20
C ASP A 39 11.32 5.06 -36.80
N PHE A 40 11.02 3.76 -36.69
CA PHE A 40 11.13 3.03 -35.45
C PHE A 40 12.58 2.98 -34.92
N VAL A 41 13.53 2.67 -35.81
CA VAL A 41 14.94 2.61 -35.45
C VAL A 41 15.44 3.98 -35.01
N GLU A 42 15.02 5.03 -35.69
CA GLU A 42 15.35 6.42 -35.36
C GLU A 42 14.79 6.80 -33.97
N MET A 43 13.54 6.50 -33.71
CA MET A 43 12.92 6.69 -32.38
C MET A 43 13.72 6.00 -31.27
N VAL A 44 14.09 4.73 -31.46
CA VAL A 44 14.85 3.98 -30.43
C VAL A 44 16.26 4.55 -30.28
N TYR A 45 16.87 5.03 -31.32
CA TYR A 45 18.17 5.70 -31.23
C TYR A 45 18.07 7.01 -30.45
N GLU A 46 17.02 7.77 -30.64
CA GLU A 46 16.80 9.02 -29.88
C GLU A 46 16.60 8.72 -28.41
N LEU A 47 15.79 7.72 -28.06
CA LEU A 47 15.65 7.24 -26.69
C LEU A 47 17.01 6.80 -26.12
N TYR A 48 17.79 6.02 -26.85
CA TYR A 48 19.11 5.56 -26.43
C TYR A 48 20.06 6.70 -26.10
N TYR A 49 20.13 7.71 -26.97
CA TYR A 49 21.01 8.86 -26.75
C TYR A 49 20.53 9.72 -25.58
N HIS A 50 19.22 9.84 -25.38
CA HIS A 50 18.67 10.52 -24.21
C HIS A 50 19.06 9.81 -22.91
N ALA A 51 18.94 8.47 -22.85
CA ALA A 51 19.35 7.68 -21.67
C ALA A 51 20.84 7.89 -21.33
N GLY A 52 21.70 7.92 -22.33
CA GLY A 52 23.14 8.15 -22.14
C GLY A 52 23.48 9.48 -21.49
N ASN A 53 22.61 10.48 -21.61
CA ASN A 53 22.79 11.82 -21.06
C ASN A 53 22.13 12.02 -19.70
N HIS A 54 21.02 11.32 -19.42
CA HIS A 54 20.14 11.59 -18.29
C HIS A 54 19.88 10.37 -17.37
N GLY A 55 20.39 9.19 -17.73
CA GLY A 55 20.19 7.97 -16.94
C GLY A 55 18.79 7.38 -17.12
N ARG A 56 17.92 7.53 -16.13
CA ARG A 56 16.55 6.99 -16.17
C ARG A 56 15.60 7.90 -16.93
N PHE A 57 14.57 7.30 -17.54
CA PHE A 57 13.57 8.02 -18.30
C PHE A 57 12.41 8.48 -17.41
N ASP A 58 12.03 9.73 -17.57
CA ASP A 58 10.70 10.23 -17.18
C ASP A 58 9.69 9.84 -18.27
N SER A 59 8.48 9.45 -17.88
CA SER A 59 7.39 9.09 -18.79
C SER A 59 7.04 10.22 -19.78
N LYS A 60 7.22 11.49 -19.39
CA LYS A 60 7.03 12.65 -20.26
C LYS A 60 8.02 12.68 -21.40
N VAL A 61 9.27 12.32 -21.12
CA VAL A 61 10.32 12.22 -22.14
C VAL A 61 10.02 11.07 -23.10
N ILE A 62 9.62 9.91 -22.58
CA ILE A 62 9.23 8.78 -23.44
C ILE A 62 8.08 9.22 -24.36
N LEU A 63 7.02 9.82 -23.83
CA LEU A 63 5.88 10.30 -24.63
C LEU A 63 6.34 11.34 -25.66
N SER A 64 7.15 12.31 -25.27
CA SER A 64 7.64 13.36 -26.17
C SER A 64 8.43 12.84 -27.38
N ILE A 65 9.23 11.79 -27.16
CA ILE A 65 9.97 11.16 -28.25
C ILE A 65 9.04 10.28 -29.08
N CYS A 66 8.28 9.38 -28.44
CA CYS A 66 7.45 8.40 -29.12
C CYS A 66 6.33 9.04 -29.96
N SER A 67 5.73 10.14 -29.50
CA SER A 67 4.64 10.82 -30.23
C SER A 67 5.06 11.38 -31.59
N ARG A 68 6.34 11.59 -31.84
CA ARG A 68 6.86 12.06 -33.13
C ARG A 68 6.94 10.96 -34.19
N TYR A 69 6.95 9.71 -33.76
CA TYR A 69 7.17 8.53 -34.63
C TYR A 69 5.98 7.55 -34.60
N THR A 70 4.94 7.83 -33.79
CA THR A 70 3.83 6.92 -33.55
C THR A 70 2.51 7.62 -33.88
N PRO A 71 1.95 7.42 -35.09
CA PRO A 71 0.74 8.13 -35.53
C PRO A 71 -0.46 7.97 -34.60
N GLU A 72 -0.58 6.85 -33.88
CA GLU A 72 -1.65 6.60 -32.91
C GLU A 72 -1.60 7.57 -31.71
N LEU A 73 -0.52 8.29 -31.52
CA LEU A 73 -0.36 9.29 -30.46
C LEU A 73 -0.57 10.74 -30.93
N GLU A 74 -0.86 10.97 -32.24
CA GLU A 74 -1.12 12.31 -32.76
C GLU A 74 -2.38 12.93 -32.17
N VAL A 75 -3.42 12.11 -31.96
CA VAL A 75 -4.66 12.54 -31.33
C VAL A 75 -4.62 12.16 -29.86
N ALA A 76 -4.51 13.16 -28.99
CA ALA A 76 -4.43 12.93 -27.54
C ALA A 76 -5.79 13.10 -26.86
N PRO A 77 -6.09 12.30 -25.80
CA PRO A 77 -7.23 12.53 -24.94
C PRO A 77 -7.14 13.92 -24.25
N ARG A 78 -8.26 14.42 -23.78
CA ARG A 78 -8.37 15.76 -23.17
C ARG A 78 -7.42 15.97 -21.99
N GLU A 79 -7.24 14.93 -21.16
CA GLU A 79 -6.33 14.91 -20.02
C GLU A 79 -4.86 14.65 -20.40
N GLY A 80 -4.59 14.36 -21.67
CA GLY A 80 -3.29 13.95 -22.17
C GLY A 80 -3.01 12.45 -21.98
N TRP A 81 -2.08 11.92 -22.79
CA TRP A 81 -1.81 10.47 -22.85
C TRP A 81 -1.34 9.87 -21.54
N LEU A 82 -0.53 10.57 -20.77
CA LEU A 82 0.02 10.02 -19.52
C LEU A 82 -1.07 9.86 -18.46
N GLU A 83 -1.87 10.90 -18.25
CA GLU A 83 -2.96 10.84 -17.27
C GLU A 83 -4.06 9.87 -17.70
N HIS A 84 -4.45 9.87 -18.99
CA HIS A 84 -5.40 8.90 -19.53
C HIS A 84 -4.92 7.46 -19.29
N THR A 85 -3.66 7.17 -19.60
CA THR A 85 -3.06 5.85 -19.40
C THR A 85 -3.01 5.46 -17.92
N ARG A 86 -2.64 6.38 -17.03
CA ARG A 86 -2.62 6.17 -15.59
C ARG A 86 -4.01 5.83 -15.05
N LEU A 87 -5.03 6.60 -15.43
CA LEU A 87 -6.41 6.37 -15.01
C LEU A 87 -6.97 5.05 -15.55
N TYR A 88 -6.63 4.69 -16.80
CA TYR A 88 -6.99 3.39 -17.35
C TYR A 88 -6.41 2.25 -16.52
N LEU A 89 -5.11 2.30 -16.19
CA LEU A 89 -4.45 1.27 -15.40
C LEU A 89 -4.99 1.22 -13.96
N LEU A 90 -5.26 2.38 -13.39
CA LEU A 90 -5.89 2.49 -12.07
C LEU A 90 -7.25 1.76 -12.04
N ASN A 91 -8.09 1.96 -13.05
CA ASN A 91 -9.38 1.28 -13.14
C ASN A 91 -9.25 -0.22 -13.41
N LEU A 92 -8.23 -0.64 -14.13
CA LEU A 92 -7.95 -2.05 -14.34
C LEU A 92 -7.62 -2.77 -13.03
N ILE A 93 -6.88 -2.10 -12.15
CA ILE A 93 -6.50 -2.61 -10.83
C ILE A 93 -7.65 -2.41 -9.82
N PHE A 94 -8.29 -1.26 -9.82
CA PHE A 94 -9.36 -0.85 -8.90
C PHE A 94 -10.64 -0.41 -9.64
N PRO A 95 -11.44 -1.33 -10.18
CA PRO A 95 -12.61 -0.99 -10.99
C PRO A 95 -13.77 -0.34 -10.22
N HIS A 96 -13.70 -0.26 -8.89
CA HIS A 96 -14.66 0.49 -8.08
C HIS A 96 -14.42 2.01 -8.11
N LEU A 97 -13.28 2.44 -8.65
CA LEU A 97 -13.01 3.85 -8.91
C LEU A 97 -13.64 4.17 -10.27
N ASP A 98 -14.61 5.09 -10.29
CA ASP A 98 -15.25 5.54 -11.52
C ASP A 98 -14.23 6.31 -12.36
N GLY A 99 -13.58 5.61 -13.27
CA GLY A 99 -12.60 6.19 -14.16
C GLY A 99 -13.20 6.69 -15.47
N PRO A 100 -12.42 7.44 -16.25
CA PRO A 100 -12.87 7.91 -17.55
C PRO A 100 -13.19 6.72 -18.46
N GLN A 101 -14.20 6.89 -19.32
CA GLN A 101 -14.41 5.95 -20.40
C GLN A 101 -13.16 5.92 -21.28
N ASP A 102 -12.83 4.74 -21.76
CA ASP A 102 -11.71 4.52 -22.67
C ASP A 102 -12.27 4.27 -24.09
N PRO A 103 -12.49 5.32 -24.89
CA PRO A 103 -13.00 5.21 -26.24
C PRO A 103 -12.09 4.36 -27.12
N ASP A 104 -12.66 3.61 -28.04
CA ASP A 104 -11.91 2.72 -28.94
C ASP A 104 -10.82 3.47 -29.73
N GLU A 105 -11.03 4.77 -30.00
CA GLU A 105 -10.07 5.62 -30.72
C GLU A 105 -8.72 5.79 -29.98
N PHE A 106 -8.74 5.74 -28.64
CA PHE A 106 -7.50 5.87 -27.84
C PHE A 106 -6.83 4.53 -27.52
N LYS A 107 -7.51 3.41 -27.73
CA LYS A 107 -7.04 2.09 -27.33
C LYS A 107 -5.70 1.73 -27.97
N ALA A 108 -5.52 1.96 -29.26
CA ALA A 108 -4.29 1.65 -29.96
C ALA A 108 -3.12 2.50 -29.46
N GLY A 109 -3.30 3.82 -29.38
CA GLY A 109 -2.27 4.75 -28.88
C GLY A 109 -1.84 4.44 -27.46
N ARG A 110 -2.81 4.24 -26.55
CA ARG A 110 -2.54 3.87 -25.15
C ARG A 110 -1.76 2.57 -25.05
N ASN A 111 -2.18 1.53 -25.78
CA ASN A 111 -1.53 0.22 -25.69
C ASN A 111 -0.10 0.27 -26.24
N ILE A 112 0.11 0.99 -27.35
CA ILE A 112 1.46 1.18 -27.92
C ILE A 112 2.33 1.97 -26.93
N LEU A 113 1.84 3.06 -26.36
CA LEU A 113 2.56 3.83 -25.36
C LEU A 113 2.99 2.96 -24.17
N LEU A 114 2.09 2.14 -23.63
CA LEU A 114 2.38 1.22 -22.54
C LEU A 114 3.48 0.22 -22.88
N GLN A 115 3.47 -0.32 -24.09
CA GLN A 115 4.52 -1.27 -24.51
C GLN A 115 5.87 -0.58 -24.76
N LEU A 116 5.85 0.63 -25.26
CA LEU A 116 7.08 1.45 -25.39
C LEU A 116 7.66 1.76 -24.02
N MET A 117 6.83 2.19 -23.05
CA MET A 117 7.26 2.41 -21.66
C MET A 117 7.83 1.12 -21.06
N ARG A 118 7.14 -0.01 -21.22
CA ARG A 118 7.64 -1.32 -20.77
C ARG A 118 8.99 -1.67 -21.34
N GLY A 119 9.16 -1.53 -22.65
CA GLY A 119 10.43 -1.81 -23.31
C GLY A 119 11.57 -0.92 -22.81
N VAL A 120 11.29 0.36 -22.58
CA VAL A 120 12.26 1.31 -22.02
C VAL A 120 12.62 0.94 -20.57
N TYR A 121 11.64 0.67 -19.71
CA TYR A 121 11.90 0.30 -18.31
C TYR A 121 12.60 -1.07 -18.16
N GLU A 122 12.33 -2.01 -19.07
CA GLU A 122 13.09 -3.26 -19.13
C GLU A 122 14.54 -3.06 -19.57
N TYR A 123 14.79 -2.13 -20.49
CA TYR A 123 16.13 -1.74 -20.88
C TYR A 123 16.88 -1.10 -19.70
N GLU A 124 16.26 -0.15 -18.97
CA GLU A 124 16.83 0.46 -17.78
C GLU A 124 17.29 -0.61 -16.78
N ARG A 125 16.39 -1.53 -16.41
CA ARG A 125 16.69 -2.61 -15.46
C ARG A 125 17.84 -3.54 -15.89
N LYS A 126 18.10 -3.64 -17.18
CA LYS A 126 19.20 -4.46 -17.72
C LYS A 126 20.54 -3.72 -17.82
N THR A 127 20.52 -2.40 -17.83
CA THR A 127 21.69 -1.57 -18.17
C THR A 127 22.12 -0.60 -17.08
N LEU A 128 21.19 -0.17 -16.24
CA LEU A 128 21.48 0.77 -15.15
C LEU A 128 21.70 0.01 -13.82
N PRO A 129 22.48 0.59 -12.92
CA PRO A 129 22.56 0.08 -11.53
C PRO A 129 21.19 0.05 -10.87
N PHE A 130 21.02 -0.89 -9.96
CA PHE A 130 19.82 -0.96 -9.14
C PHE A 130 19.62 0.34 -8.35
N ASP A 131 18.38 0.84 -8.36
CA ASP A 131 17.98 2.03 -7.64
C ASP A 131 16.68 1.75 -6.86
N PRO A 132 16.72 1.80 -5.53
CA PRO A 132 15.56 1.50 -4.70
C PRO A 132 14.40 2.46 -4.85
N CYS A 133 14.61 3.63 -5.46
CA CYS A 133 13.50 4.54 -5.76
C CYS A 133 12.64 4.05 -6.93
N TYR A 134 13.19 3.18 -7.77
CA TYR A 134 12.53 2.78 -9.02
C TYR A 134 12.42 1.29 -9.26
N ASP A 135 13.34 0.48 -8.72
CA ASP A 135 13.49 -0.90 -9.14
C ASP A 135 12.90 -1.90 -8.12
N ILE A 136 11.88 -2.63 -8.54
CA ILE A 136 11.39 -3.80 -7.81
C ILE A 136 11.96 -5.03 -8.50
N HIS A 137 12.94 -5.69 -7.88
CA HIS A 137 13.54 -6.91 -8.38
C HIS A 137 12.75 -8.14 -7.93
N LEU A 138 11.69 -8.46 -8.65
CA LEU A 138 10.99 -9.72 -8.48
C LEU A 138 11.94 -10.89 -8.75
N LEU A 139 11.59 -12.07 -8.23
CA LEU A 139 12.39 -13.27 -8.42
C LEU A 139 12.62 -13.57 -9.89
N SER A 140 13.84 -13.96 -10.25
CA SER A 140 14.20 -14.36 -11.61
C SER A 140 13.53 -15.68 -12.01
N ASP A 141 13.42 -15.92 -13.32
CA ASP A 141 12.88 -17.19 -13.82
C ASP A 141 13.73 -18.40 -13.34
N GLU A 142 15.04 -18.23 -13.16
CA GLU A 142 15.94 -19.27 -12.61
C GLU A 142 15.60 -19.57 -11.14
N GLU A 143 15.40 -18.54 -10.33
CA GLU A 143 14.99 -18.70 -8.93
C GLU A 143 13.62 -19.39 -8.88
N ILE A 144 12.67 -18.99 -9.71
CA ILE A 144 11.34 -19.58 -9.80
C ILE A 144 11.43 -21.06 -10.16
N MET A 145 12.21 -21.42 -11.15
CA MET A 145 12.34 -22.81 -11.62
C MET A 145 13.11 -23.69 -10.65
N SER A 146 14.06 -23.13 -9.89
CA SER A 146 14.93 -23.91 -9.00
C SER A 146 14.28 -24.34 -7.69
N LYS A 147 13.20 -23.71 -7.24
CA LYS A 147 12.69 -23.81 -5.85
C LYS A 147 11.24 -24.26 -5.70
N GLY A 148 10.53 -24.54 -6.78
CA GLY A 148 9.14 -25.04 -6.70
C GLY A 148 8.18 -24.02 -6.08
N PHE A 149 8.10 -22.84 -6.63
CA PHE A 149 7.22 -21.78 -6.14
C PHE A 149 5.74 -22.14 -6.21
N THR A 150 4.99 -21.56 -5.28
CA THR A 150 3.55 -21.75 -5.22
C THR A 150 2.86 -21.24 -6.50
N ALA A 151 1.79 -21.90 -6.90
CA ALA A 151 0.96 -21.42 -8.01
C ALA A 151 0.45 -19.99 -7.79
N GLU A 152 0.37 -19.54 -6.55
CA GLU A 152 -0.06 -18.20 -6.19
C GLU A 152 0.96 -17.14 -6.59
N TYR A 153 2.27 -17.39 -6.36
CA TYR A 153 3.32 -16.49 -6.82
C TYR A 153 3.37 -16.38 -8.36
N LEU A 154 3.18 -17.49 -9.06
CA LEU A 154 3.10 -17.46 -10.53
C LEU A 154 1.90 -16.64 -11.02
N ARG A 155 0.75 -16.73 -10.32
CA ARG A 155 -0.41 -15.86 -10.60
C ARG A 155 -0.10 -14.39 -10.33
N PHE A 156 0.61 -14.10 -9.24
CA PHE A 156 1.06 -12.74 -8.93
C PHE A 156 1.95 -12.17 -10.04
N ASN A 157 2.96 -12.90 -10.50
CA ASN A 157 3.80 -12.47 -11.62
C ASN A 157 3.00 -12.22 -12.88
N LYS A 158 2.02 -13.09 -13.17
CA LYS A 158 1.10 -12.90 -14.30
C LYS A 158 0.27 -11.62 -14.11
N LEU A 159 -0.25 -11.38 -12.91
CA LEU A 159 -0.99 -10.16 -12.58
C LEU A 159 -0.15 -8.92 -12.85
N VAL A 160 1.06 -8.86 -12.30
CA VAL A 160 1.95 -7.70 -12.45
C VAL A 160 2.23 -7.41 -13.94
N LYS A 161 2.50 -8.46 -14.72
CA LYS A 161 2.78 -8.32 -16.15
C LYS A 161 1.52 -7.97 -16.97
N SER A 162 0.40 -8.67 -16.74
CA SER A 162 -0.81 -8.51 -17.58
C SER A 162 -1.57 -7.22 -17.29
N ASN A 163 -1.47 -6.69 -16.09
CA ASN A 163 -2.17 -5.45 -15.69
C ASN A 163 -1.21 -4.26 -15.56
N TYR A 164 0.01 -4.38 -16.06
CA TYR A 164 0.98 -3.28 -16.08
C TYR A 164 1.18 -2.61 -14.70
N VAL A 165 1.22 -3.41 -13.63
CA VAL A 165 1.26 -2.87 -12.27
C VAL A 165 2.52 -2.04 -12.03
N TYR A 166 3.69 -2.53 -12.50
CA TYR A 166 4.93 -1.80 -12.39
C TYR A 166 4.91 -0.50 -13.19
N GLU A 167 4.45 -0.57 -14.45
CA GLU A 167 4.31 0.58 -15.33
C GLU A 167 3.34 1.62 -14.76
N PHE A 168 2.26 1.17 -14.11
CA PHE A 168 1.32 2.03 -13.40
C PHE A 168 1.99 2.77 -12.25
N MET A 169 2.75 2.05 -11.40
CA MET A 169 3.44 2.65 -10.26
C MET A 169 4.51 3.65 -10.73
N ARG A 170 5.26 3.29 -11.77
CA ARG A 170 6.28 4.15 -12.38
C ARG A 170 5.67 5.41 -12.99
N LEU A 171 4.62 5.26 -13.79
CA LEU A 171 3.89 6.39 -14.37
C LEU A 171 3.29 7.29 -13.28
N SER A 172 2.73 6.71 -12.23
CA SER A 172 2.21 7.48 -11.09
C SER A 172 3.30 8.26 -10.38
N SER A 173 4.51 7.70 -10.25
CA SER A 173 5.66 8.40 -9.68
C SER A 173 6.06 9.63 -10.50
N ASP A 174 5.99 9.54 -11.84
CA ASP A 174 6.41 10.60 -12.75
C ASP A 174 5.41 11.78 -12.85
N ILE A 175 4.09 11.52 -12.65
CA ILE A 175 3.05 12.53 -12.94
C ILE A 175 2.10 12.82 -11.77
N SER A 176 2.15 12.05 -10.70
CA SER A 176 1.27 12.24 -9.55
C SER A 176 2.07 12.61 -8.31
N PRO A 177 1.62 13.57 -7.52
CA PRO A 177 2.23 13.88 -6.23
C PRO A 177 2.07 12.73 -5.23
N PHE A 178 1.10 11.84 -5.47
CA PHE A 178 0.85 10.66 -4.67
C PHE A 178 1.35 9.41 -5.40
N ASN A 179 2.42 8.86 -4.89
CA ASN A 179 2.98 7.59 -5.38
C ASN A 179 3.55 6.78 -4.20
N THR A 180 3.80 5.50 -4.44
CA THR A 180 4.34 4.58 -3.44
C THR A 180 5.52 3.78 -3.97
N LEU A 181 5.95 4.03 -5.21
CA LEU A 181 6.95 3.17 -5.88
C LEU A 181 8.25 3.08 -5.09
N GLY A 182 8.83 4.21 -4.72
CA GLY A 182 10.11 4.24 -4.00
C GLY A 182 10.01 3.53 -2.66
N HIS A 183 8.95 3.81 -1.88
CA HIS A 183 8.72 3.11 -0.62
C HIS A 183 8.58 1.59 -0.81
N VAL A 184 7.73 1.16 -1.73
CA VAL A 184 7.49 -0.27 -2.03
C VAL A 184 8.77 -0.95 -2.51
N SER A 185 9.56 -0.28 -3.35
CA SER A 185 10.84 -0.78 -3.84
C SER A 185 11.86 -0.94 -2.72
N GLY A 186 11.99 0.05 -1.83
CA GLY A 186 12.86 -0.01 -0.66
C GLY A 186 12.48 -1.11 0.32
N VAL A 187 11.17 -1.26 0.61
CA VAL A 187 10.65 -2.33 1.47
C VAL A 187 10.92 -3.70 0.85
N HIS A 188 10.65 -3.85 -0.43
CA HIS A 188 10.94 -5.09 -1.15
C HIS A 188 12.42 -5.44 -1.12
N TYR A 189 13.31 -4.44 -1.30
CA TYR A 189 14.74 -4.63 -1.24
C TYR A 189 15.20 -5.17 0.13
N ILE A 190 14.83 -4.49 1.23
CA ILE A 190 15.19 -4.93 2.59
C ILE A 190 14.63 -6.33 2.88
N ALA A 191 13.35 -6.55 2.60
CA ALA A 191 12.70 -7.83 2.86
C ALA A 191 13.43 -8.97 2.14
N MET A 192 13.73 -8.83 0.86
CA MET A 192 14.41 -9.86 0.07
C MET A 192 15.88 -10.04 0.42
N TYR A 193 16.58 -8.94 0.69
CA TYR A 193 17.97 -8.99 1.16
C TYR A 193 18.12 -9.79 2.46
N THR A 194 17.25 -9.53 3.42
CA THR A 194 17.23 -10.21 4.72
C THR A 194 16.77 -11.66 4.58
N ALA A 195 15.71 -11.90 3.81
CA ALA A 195 15.13 -13.23 3.62
C ALA A 195 16.11 -14.22 2.97
N ARG A 196 16.88 -13.76 1.98
CA ARG A 196 17.89 -14.60 1.32
C ARG A 196 18.97 -15.05 2.30
N GLN A 197 19.43 -14.14 3.16
CA GLN A 197 20.41 -14.49 4.22
C GLN A 197 19.83 -15.48 5.23
N LEU A 198 18.55 -15.29 5.65
CA LEU A 198 17.85 -16.25 6.50
C LEU A 198 17.77 -17.64 5.86
N CYS A 199 17.46 -17.71 4.57
CA CYS A 199 17.49 -18.98 3.82
C CYS A 199 18.88 -19.63 3.87
N ASP A 200 19.95 -18.86 3.68
CA ASP A 200 21.32 -19.37 3.75
C ASP A 200 21.69 -19.84 5.17
N ALA A 201 21.16 -19.19 6.19
CA ALA A 201 21.27 -19.63 7.59
C ALA A 201 20.44 -20.90 7.87
N GLY A 202 19.62 -21.36 6.92
CA GLY A 202 18.82 -22.58 7.03
C GLY A 202 17.42 -22.36 7.62
N ILE A 203 16.98 -21.10 7.70
CA ILE A 203 15.61 -20.74 8.08
C ILE A 203 14.73 -20.82 6.84
N ASN A 204 13.60 -21.51 6.96
CA ASN A 204 12.70 -21.67 5.84
C ASN A 204 11.86 -20.38 5.64
N VAL A 205 12.11 -19.67 4.54
CA VAL A 205 11.33 -18.50 4.11
C VAL A 205 10.78 -18.76 2.71
N ASP A 206 9.50 -18.56 2.52
CA ASP A 206 8.90 -18.55 1.18
C ASP A 206 9.21 -17.21 0.48
N LEU A 207 10.31 -17.20 -0.29
CA LEU A 207 10.77 -16.02 -1.01
C LEU A 207 9.75 -15.49 -2.02
N GLY A 208 8.96 -16.39 -2.63
CA GLY A 208 7.91 -15.98 -3.57
C GLY A 208 6.78 -15.26 -2.86
N LEU A 209 6.32 -15.82 -1.75
CA LEU A 209 5.28 -15.20 -0.92
C LEU A 209 5.73 -13.83 -0.41
N LEU A 210 6.95 -13.75 0.15
CA LEU A 210 7.48 -12.49 0.66
C LEU A 210 7.70 -11.45 -0.45
N SER A 211 8.29 -11.85 -1.58
CA SER A 211 8.53 -10.95 -2.72
C SER A 211 7.22 -10.35 -3.22
N ALA A 212 6.19 -11.17 -3.40
CA ALA A 212 4.89 -10.71 -3.86
C ALA A 212 4.20 -9.81 -2.82
N ALA A 213 4.24 -10.19 -1.55
CA ALA A 213 3.65 -9.40 -0.48
C ALA A 213 4.35 -8.04 -0.34
N ALA A 214 5.68 -8.00 -0.34
CA ALA A 214 6.44 -6.76 -0.24
C ALA A 214 6.24 -5.85 -1.46
N ALA A 215 6.13 -6.40 -2.67
CA ALA A 215 5.88 -5.62 -3.89
C ALA A 215 4.44 -5.07 -3.98
N SER A 216 3.52 -5.52 -3.14
CA SER A 216 2.10 -5.16 -3.22
C SER A 216 1.47 -4.67 -1.91
N HIS A 217 2.23 -4.59 -0.80
CA HIS A 217 1.67 -4.25 0.51
C HIS A 217 0.92 -2.92 0.51
N ASP A 218 1.41 -1.94 -0.21
CA ASP A 218 0.90 -0.58 -0.28
C ASP A 218 0.04 -0.29 -1.53
N ILE A 219 -0.24 -1.29 -2.37
CA ILE A 219 -1.02 -1.09 -3.60
C ILE A 219 -2.41 -0.52 -3.32
N GLY A 220 -2.98 -0.83 -2.16
CA GLY A 220 -4.27 -0.33 -1.71
C GLY A 220 -4.34 1.18 -1.51
N LYS A 221 -3.21 1.87 -1.37
CA LYS A 221 -3.18 3.34 -1.30
C LYS A 221 -3.78 3.98 -2.55
N TYR A 222 -3.56 3.38 -3.71
CA TYR A 222 -4.15 3.82 -4.98
C TYR A 222 -5.65 3.50 -5.10
N GLY A 223 -6.16 2.54 -4.32
CA GLY A 223 -7.56 2.15 -4.31
C GLY A 223 -8.50 3.07 -3.53
N CYS A 224 -7.95 3.99 -2.74
CA CYS A 224 -8.74 4.92 -1.96
C CYS A 224 -9.41 5.98 -2.85
N ARG A 225 -10.69 6.28 -2.58
CA ARG A 225 -11.43 7.34 -3.27
C ARG A 225 -10.94 8.72 -2.83
N LYS A 226 -11.23 9.74 -3.62
CA LYS A 226 -10.87 11.12 -3.28
C LYS A 226 -11.46 11.58 -1.93
N GLU A 227 -12.66 11.17 -1.61
CA GLU A 227 -13.34 11.47 -0.35
C GLU A 227 -12.70 10.76 0.85
N GLU A 228 -11.92 9.71 0.59
CA GLU A 228 -11.23 8.88 1.58
C GLU A 228 -9.77 9.29 1.79
N GLU A 229 -9.32 10.35 1.15
CA GLU A 229 -7.93 10.82 1.13
C GLU A 229 -7.31 10.90 2.54
N ARG A 230 -8.06 11.41 3.53
CA ARG A 230 -7.62 11.50 4.92
C ARG A 230 -7.56 10.16 5.65
N ARG A 231 -8.14 9.13 5.06
CA ARG A 231 -8.25 7.77 5.62
C ARG A 231 -7.32 6.78 4.95
N VAL A 232 -6.53 7.22 3.97
CA VAL A 232 -5.57 6.38 3.24
C VAL A 232 -4.68 5.55 4.19
N PRO A 233 -4.09 6.12 5.27
CA PRO A 233 -3.24 5.35 6.19
C PRO A 233 -3.93 4.14 6.82
N TYR A 234 -5.25 4.14 6.87
CA TYR A 234 -6.05 3.08 7.47
C TYR A 234 -6.78 2.22 6.44
N LEU A 235 -7.24 2.83 5.35
CA LEU A 235 -8.04 2.14 4.34
C LEU A 235 -7.20 1.38 3.31
N HIS A 236 -5.91 1.69 3.17
CA HIS A 236 -5.08 0.99 2.20
C HIS A 236 -4.99 -0.51 2.48
N TYR A 237 -5.04 -0.95 3.72
CA TYR A 237 -5.12 -2.38 4.08
C TYR A 237 -6.36 -3.06 3.47
N TYR A 238 -7.52 -2.40 3.59
CA TYR A 238 -8.76 -2.87 2.99
C TYR A 238 -8.68 -2.96 1.46
N TYR A 239 -8.13 -1.91 0.81
CA TYR A 239 -8.02 -1.91 -0.64
C TYR A 239 -6.90 -2.83 -1.16
N THR A 240 -5.86 -3.08 -0.37
CA THR A 240 -4.88 -4.14 -0.64
C THR A 240 -5.54 -5.52 -0.61
N ASP A 241 -6.33 -5.82 0.44
CA ASP A 241 -7.15 -7.03 0.53
C ASP A 241 -8.11 -7.16 -0.66
N TYR A 242 -8.85 -6.10 -0.97
CA TYR A 242 -9.77 -6.07 -2.09
C TYR A 242 -9.09 -6.41 -3.42
N CYS A 243 -7.95 -5.77 -3.70
CA CYS A 243 -7.18 -5.99 -4.93
C CYS A 243 -6.69 -7.44 -5.02
N LEU A 244 -5.95 -7.90 -4.03
CA LEU A 244 -5.30 -9.21 -4.07
C LEU A 244 -6.30 -10.37 -3.99
N THR A 245 -7.39 -10.23 -3.23
CA THR A 245 -8.49 -11.19 -3.20
C THR A 245 -9.16 -11.32 -4.56
N ARG A 246 -9.43 -10.20 -5.25
CA ARG A 246 -10.02 -10.18 -6.59
C ARG A 246 -9.17 -10.94 -7.61
N PHE A 247 -7.86 -10.91 -7.46
CA PHE A 247 -6.93 -11.64 -8.33
C PHE A 247 -6.61 -13.06 -7.86
N GLY A 248 -7.28 -13.56 -6.81
CA GLY A 248 -7.12 -14.92 -6.32
C GLY A 248 -5.78 -15.19 -5.66
N LEU A 249 -5.29 -14.25 -4.85
CA LEU A 249 -4.00 -14.27 -4.16
C LEU A 249 -4.18 -14.24 -2.62
N PRO A 250 -4.89 -15.22 -2.02
CA PRO A 250 -5.29 -15.15 -0.61
C PRO A 250 -4.12 -15.20 0.36
N THR A 251 -3.06 -15.97 0.10
CA THR A 251 -1.91 -16.07 1.01
C THR A 251 -1.05 -14.81 0.94
N ILE A 252 -0.80 -14.32 -0.28
CA ILE A 252 -0.09 -13.05 -0.49
C ILE A 252 -0.89 -11.91 0.14
N MET A 253 -2.21 -11.91 -0.04
CA MET A 253 -3.11 -10.93 0.56
C MET A 253 -3.00 -10.90 2.08
N HIS A 254 -2.99 -12.07 2.73
CA HIS A 254 -2.87 -12.14 4.19
C HIS A 254 -1.59 -11.51 4.71
N ILE A 255 -0.47 -11.68 4.02
CA ILE A 255 0.79 -11.04 4.40
C ILE A 255 0.77 -9.55 4.04
N ALA A 256 0.41 -9.21 2.79
CA ALA A 256 0.46 -7.84 2.29
C ALA A 256 -0.54 -6.89 2.98
N ALA A 257 -1.77 -7.34 3.25
CA ALA A 257 -2.77 -6.51 3.91
C ALA A 257 -2.55 -6.37 5.43
N ASN A 258 -1.57 -7.07 6.00
CA ASN A 258 -1.33 -7.11 7.44
C ASN A 258 0.12 -6.77 7.79
N HIS A 259 0.64 -5.75 7.15
CA HIS A 259 2.00 -5.27 7.40
C HIS A 259 2.06 -4.17 8.47
N SER A 260 0.97 -3.91 9.16
CA SER A 260 0.96 -2.91 10.24
C SER A 260 1.79 -3.37 11.45
N THR A 261 2.50 -2.45 12.07
CA THR A 261 3.19 -2.69 13.35
C THR A 261 2.25 -3.17 14.45
N TRP A 262 0.94 -2.86 14.36
CA TRP A 262 -0.07 -3.34 15.29
C TRP A 262 -0.29 -4.85 15.20
N ASP A 263 0.00 -5.46 14.05
CA ASP A 263 -0.15 -6.89 13.85
C ASP A 263 0.93 -7.69 14.59
N LEU A 264 2.02 -7.04 15.03
CA LEU A 264 3.03 -7.62 15.92
C LEU A 264 2.51 -7.99 17.32
N GLU A 265 1.34 -7.54 17.70
CA GLU A 265 0.68 -8.01 18.92
C GLU A 265 0.17 -9.46 18.82
N LEU A 266 0.10 -10.00 17.60
CA LEU A 266 -0.30 -11.38 17.35
C LEU A 266 0.83 -12.34 17.71
N GLU A 267 0.47 -13.47 18.32
CA GLU A 267 1.46 -14.42 18.82
C GLU A 267 2.08 -15.32 17.75
N ASN A 268 1.39 -15.53 16.63
CA ASN A 268 1.74 -16.52 15.62
C ASN A 268 1.94 -15.91 14.23
N LEU A 269 2.82 -14.94 14.11
CA LEU A 269 3.20 -14.39 12.81
C LEU A 269 4.17 -15.31 12.07
N SER A 270 4.01 -15.40 10.75
CA SER A 270 5.00 -16.07 9.90
C SER A 270 6.29 -15.26 9.80
N VAL A 271 7.36 -15.94 9.44
CA VAL A 271 8.63 -15.27 9.18
C VAL A 271 8.51 -14.23 8.06
N GLU A 272 7.70 -14.51 7.04
CA GLU A 272 7.43 -13.58 5.93
C GLU A 272 6.67 -12.33 6.42
N SER A 273 5.70 -12.49 7.33
CA SER A 273 5.02 -11.35 7.95
C SER A 273 5.96 -10.50 8.80
N LEU A 274 6.79 -11.13 9.61
CA LEU A 274 7.80 -10.43 10.43
C LEU A 274 8.78 -9.67 9.56
N LEU A 275 9.26 -10.28 8.48
CA LEU A 275 10.19 -9.66 7.54
C LEU A 275 9.56 -8.45 6.82
N LEU A 276 8.30 -8.58 6.41
CA LEU A 276 7.60 -7.47 5.76
C LEU A 276 7.39 -6.30 6.73
N ILE A 277 6.89 -6.56 7.94
CA ILE A 277 6.69 -5.52 8.96
C ILE A 277 8.03 -4.87 9.35
N TYR A 278 9.07 -5.67 9.53
CA TYR A 278 10.41 -5.19 9.84
C TYR A 278 10.96 -4.28 8.73
N ALA A 279 10.81 -4.70 7.47
CA ALA A 279 11.27 -3.92 6.33
C ALA A 279 10.47 -2.61 6.17
N ASP A 280 9.14 -2.68 6.27
CA ASP A 280 8.27 -1.49 6.18
C ASP A 280 8.57 -0.48 7.29
N PHE A 281 8.82 -0.95 8.51
CA PHE A 281 9.17 -0.10 9.64
C PHE A 281 10.47 0.67 9.43
N ARG A 282 11.45 0.07 8.74
CA ARG A 282 12.79 0.63 8.52
C ARG A 282 12.94 1.51 7.29
N VAL A 283 11.94 1.52 6.39
CA VAL A 283 12.00 2.28 5.13
C VAL A 283 11.21 3.57 5.24
N ARG A 284 11.82 4.67 4.84
CA ARG A 284 11.15 5.97 4.70
C ARG A 284 11.47 6.61 3.37
N SER A 285 10.43 6.97 2.65
CA SER A 285 10.53 7.86 1.49
C SER A 285 10.51 9.32 1.99
N MET A 286 11.43 10.10 1.52
CA MET A 286 11.54 11.54 1.78
C MET A 286 11.65 12.27 0.44
N ARG A 287 11.13 13.48 0.37
CA ARG A 287 11.34 14.38 -0.78
C ARG A 287 12.18 15.55 -0.36
N ASP A 288 13.15 15.88 -1.20
CA ASP A 288 13.99 17.04 -1.01
C ASP A 288 13.30 18.34 -1.49
N GLU A 289 14.04 19.45 -1.44
CA GLU A 289 13.56 20.78 -1.85
C GLU A 289 13.23 20.84 -3.36
N ASP A 290 13.85 19.98 -4.16
CA ASP A 290 13.63 19.85 -5.61
C ASP A 290 12.55 18.81 -5.97
N ASP A 291 11.78 18.33 -4.96
CA ASP A 291 10.73 17.28 -5.07
C ASP A 291 11.28 15.92 -5.55
N GLN A 292 12.60 15.68 -5.42
CA GLN A 292 13.22 14.40 -5.70
C GLN A 292 12.97 13.45 -4.55
N GLU A 293 12.45 12.24 -4.88
CA GLU A 293 12.21 11.20 -3.89
C GLU A 293 13.52 10.47 -3.55
N THR A 294 13.84 10.41 -2.27
CA THR A 294 14.96 9.62 -1.73
C THR A 294 14.44 8.58 -0.75
N ILE A 295 15.04 7.40 -0.78
CA ILE A 295 14.71 6.32 0.14
C ILE A 295 15.80 6.23 1.20
N ASN A 296 15.38 6.31 2.47
CA ASN A 296 16.27 6.20 3.60
C ASN A 296 15.97 4.91 4.37
N PHE A 297 17.01 4.21 4.76
CA PHE A 297 16.94 3.04 5.62
C PHE A 297 17.39 3.44 7.01
N PHE A 298 16.47 3.36 7.94
CA PHE A 298 16.70 3.66 9.33
C PHE A 298 17.12 2.40 10.09
N THR A 299 17.89 2.56 11.14
CA THR A 299 17.96 1.57 12.21
C THR A 299 16.60 1.44 12.90
N LEU A 300 16.38 0.42 13.68
CA LEU A 300 15.14 0.30 14.46
C LEU A 300 14.93 1.48 15.42
N GLU A 301 16.02 1.95 16.05
CA GLU A 301 15.99 3.09 16.97
C GLU A 301 15.57 4.37 16.25
N GLU A 302 16.21 4.71 15.13
CA GLU A 302 15.87 5.88 14.31
C GLU A 302 14.43 5.81 13.78
N ALA A 303 14.00 4.64 13.33
CA ALA A 303 12.64 4.43 12.83
C ALA A 303 11.60 4.61 13.94
N PHE A 304 11.91 4.13 15.15
CA PHE A 304 11.06 4.28 16.32
C PHE A 304 10.93 5.75 16.73
N ASP A 305 12.04 6.49 16.79
CA ASP A 305 12.06 7.92 17.08
C ASP A 305 11.24 8.72 16.05
N VAL A 306 11.35 8.39 14.76
CA VAL A 306 10.56 9.04 13.71
C VAL A 306 9.06 8.77 13.90
N VAL A 307 8.68 7.56 14.30
CA VAL A 307 7.27 7.23 14.55
C VAL A 307 6.75 7.99 15.77
N LEU A 308 7.50 7.99 16.89
CA LEU A 308 7.10 8.71 18.09
C LEU A 308 6.95 10.21 17.85
N ASN A 309 7.87 10.82 17.10
CA ASN A 309 7.84 12.26 16.80
C ASN A 309 6.69 12.67 15.88
N LYS A 310 6.00 11.73 15.23
CA LYS A 310 4.80 12.01 14.42
C LYS A 310 3.54 12.20 15.26
N PHE A 311 3.55 11.80 16.52
CA PHE A 311 2.37 11.86 17.39
C PHE A 311 2.47 13.03 18.38
N ASP A 312 1.60 14.01 18.22
CA ASP A 312 1.56 15.19 19.13
C ASP A 312 1.06 14.87 20.55
N ASN A 313 0.38 13.73 20.75
CA ASN A 313 -0.18 13.34 22.03
C ASN A 313 0.00 11.83 22.24
N ILE A 314 1.21 11.45 22.59
CA ILE A 314 1.48 10.08 23.04
C ILE A 314 0.98 9.99 24.48
N ASN A 315 -0.13 9.30 24.69
CA ASN A 315 -0.52 8.91 26.05
C ASN A 315 0.30 7.68 26.47
N GLU A 316 0.37 7.44 27.78
CA GLU A 316 1.14 6.33 28.37
C GLU A 316 0.79 4.97 27.76
N ALA A 317 -0.48 4.72 27.44
CA ALA A 317 -0.93 3.48 26.81
C ALA A 317 -0.39 3.31 25.39
N LYS A 318 -0.37 4.38 24.58
CA LYS A 318 0.23 4.37 23.23
C LYS A 318 1.74 4.14 23.30
N ASN A 319 2.42 4.85 24.20
CA ASN A 319 3.86 4.69 24.38
C ASN A 319 4.22 3.25 24.73
N HIS A 320 3.54 2.67 25.72
CA HIS A 320 3.74 1.28 26.11
C HIS A 320 3.47 0.28 24.97
N ARG A 321 2.49 0.55 24.12
CA ARG A 321 2.20 -0.28 22.95
C ARG A 321 3.32 -0.19 21.92
N TYR A 322 3.84 1.01 21.64
CA TYR A 322 4.98 1.21 20.74
C TYR A 322 6.27 0.58 21.28
N GLU A 323 6.50 0.66 22.60
CA GLU A 323 7.63 -0.04 23.23
C GLU A 323 7.55 -1.57 23.02
N LYS A 324 6.36 -2.15 23.11
CA LYS A 324 6.17 -3.59 22.80
C LYS A 324 6.47 -3.93 21.35
N VAL A 325 6.01 -3.09 20.43
CA VAL A 325 6.30 -3.24 19.00
C VAL A 325 7.80 -3.17 18.74
N TYR A 326 8.46 -2.15 19.28
CA TYR A 326 9.91 -1.98 19.17
C TYR A 326 10.66 -3.18 19.71
N ASN A 327 10.36 -3.62 20.93
CA ASN A 327 11.01 -4.77 21.54
C ASN A 327 10.83 -6.05 20.72
N ARG A 328 9.66 -6.30 20.14
CA ARG A 328 9.45 -7.45 19.25
C ARG A 328 10.27 -7.39 17.96
N LEU A 329 10.37 -6.21 17.36
CA LEU A 329 11.24 -6.03 16.19
C LEU A 329 12.71 -6.17 16.56
N LEU A 330 13.11 -5.70 17.74
CA LEU A 330 14.46 -5.84 18.26
C LEU A 330 14.79 -7.33 18.54
N ASP A 331 13.90 -8.06 19.20
CA ASP A 331 14.05 -9.51 19.42
C ASP A 331 14.21 -10.27 18.09
N PHE A 332 13.45 -9.84 17.05
CA PHE A 332 13.58 -10.45 15.74
C PHE A 332 14.89 -10.06 15.05
N GLU A 333 15.35 -8.83 15.20
CA GLU A 333 16.64 -8.38 14.67
C GLU A 333 17.80 -9.10 15.36
N ASP A 334 17.76 -9.26 16.69
CA ASP A 334 18.75 -10.02 17.45
C ASP A 334 18.78 -11.49 17.01
N PHE A 335 17.60 -12.10 16.82
CA PHE A 335 17.51 -13.45 16.27
C PHE A 335 18.17 -13.54 14.88
N MET A 336 17.97 -12.57 14.02
CA MET A 336 18.61 -12.52 12.70
C MET A 336 20.14 -12.42 12.82
N ARG A 337 20.65 -11.52 13.68
CA ARG A 337 22.08 -11.33 13.94
C ARG A 337 22.73 -12.59 14.52
N GLU A 338 22.07 -13.26 15.46
CA GLU A 338 22.55 -14.54 16.03
C GLU A 338 22.66 -15.65 14.98
N ASN A 339 21.86 -15.59 13.92
CA ASN A 339 21.93 -16.50 12.78
C ASN A 339 22.85 -16.00 11.65
N GLY A 340 23.64 -14.95 11.89
CA GLY A 340 24.62 -14.43 10.94
C GLY A 340 24.03 -13.58 9.82
N VAL A 341 22.81 -13.10 9.99
CA VAL A 341 22.16 -12.19 9.04
C VAL A 341 22.64 -10.77 9.28
N THR A 342 23.08 -10.09 8.24
CA THR A 342 23.45 -8.68 8.28
C THR A 342 22.19 -7.84 8.25
N THR A 343 22.03 -7.00 9.27
CA THR A 343 20.90 -6.05 9.40
C THR A 343 21.28 -4.63 9.02
N ASP A 344 22.56 -4.38 8.74
CA ASP A 344 23.05 -3.15 8.17
C ASP A 344 22.97 -3.22 6.64
N PHE A 345 22.33 -2.22 6.04
CA PHE A 345 22.17 -2.17 4.59
C PHE A 345 23.27 -1.31 3.99
N PRO A 346 23.88 -1.75 2.88
CA PRO A 346 24.96 -0.98 2.25
C PRO A 346 24.41 0.33 1.70
N GLU A 347 25.14 1.43 1.91
CA GLU A 347 24.83 2.74 1.30
C GLU A 347 24.88 2.68 -0.23
N ASN A 348 25.70 1.81 -0.79
CA ASN A 348 25.71 1.53 -2.21
C ASN A 348 24.82 0.31 -2.47
N TRP A 349 23.78 0.50 -3.24
CA TRP A 349 22.83 -0.51 -3.69
C TRP A 349 23.44 -1.55 -4.64
N ALA A 350 24.68 -1.95 -4.38
CA ALA A 350 25.28 -3.05 -5.09
C ALA A 350 24.44 -4.30 -4.83
N GLU A 351 24.05 -4.90 -5.93
CA GLU A 351 23.39 -6.20 -6.10
C GLU A 351 23.02 -6.92 -4.83
N THR A 352 21.72 -7.15 -4.60
CA THR A 352 21.31 -8.17 -3.62
C THR A 352 22.12 -9.41 -3.92
N PRO A 353 22.98 -9.87 -3.00
CA PRO A 353 23.79 -11.04 -3.25
C PRO A 353 22.87 -12.17 -3.73
N HIS A 354 23.19 -12.78 -4.86
CA HIS A 354 22.48 -13.98 -5.30
C HIS A 354 22.88 -15.11 -4.34
N PHE A 355 22.21 -15.15 -3.19
CA PHE A 355 22.40 -16.21 -2.23
C PHE A 355 21.90 -17.51 -2.85
N ARG A 356 22.75 -18.50 -2.93
CA ARG A 356 22.41 -19.86 -3.32
C ARG A 356 21.71 -20.53 -2.14
N CYS A 357 20.46 -20.26 -1.93
CA CYS A 357 19.71 -20.89 -0.85
C CYS A 357 19.45 -22.35 -1.16
N ALA A 358 20.23 -23.23 -0.59
CA ALA A 358 19.77 -24.58 -0.33
C ALA A 358 19.12 -24.57 1.05
N PRO A 359 17.81 -24.77 1.19
CA PRO A 359 17.16 -24.76 2.51
C PRO A 359 17.77 -25.89 3.35
N LYS A 360 18.56 -25.52 4.35
CA LYS A 360 18.93 -26.44 5.42
C LYS A 360 17.76 -26.45 6.38
N VAL A 361 17.09 -27.57 6.48
CA VAL A 361 16.04 -27.77 7.48
C VAL A 361 16.68 -27.67 8.85
N ARG A 362 16.49 -26.56 9.54
CA ARG A 362 16.76 -26.43 10.97
C ARG A 362 15.41 -26.52 11.70
N ASP A 363 15.45 -27.12 12.87
CA ASP A 363 14.31 -27.18 13.80
C ASP A 363 14.15 -25.78 14.45
N LEU A 364 13.62 -24.84 13.71
CA LEU A 364 13.41 -23.47 14.16
C LEU A 364 11.93 -23.24 14.47
N ALA A 365 11.67 -22.55 15.56
CA ALA A 365 10.32 -22.28 16.07
C ALA A 365 9.53 -21.26 15.22
N LEU A 366 10.04 -20.84 14.06
CA LEU A 366 9.34 -19.93 13.15
C LEU A 366 8.40 -20.71 12.23
N LEU A 367 7.16 -20.25 12.18
CA LEU A 367 6.14 -20.80 11.31
C LEU A 367 6.36 -20.33 9.86
N SER A 368 6.09 -21.20 8.90
CA SER A 368 5.98 -20.80 7.49
C SER A 368 4.72 -19.95 7.25
N GLY A 369 4.70 -19.15 6.16
CA GLY A 369 3.55 -18.33 5.83
C GLY A 369 2.25 -19.12 5.70
N SER A 370 2.30 -20.33 5.14
CA SER A 370 1.13 -21.20 5.02
C SER A 370 0.60 -21.70 6.36
N GLU A 371 1.48 -22.06 7.27
CA GLU A 371 1.10 -22.50 8.63
C GLU A 371 0.54 -21.34 9.43
N ALA A 372 1.22 -20.17 9.42
CA ALA A 372 0.74 -18.98 10.10
C ALA A 372 -0.61 -18.50 9.53
N THR A 373 -0.77 -18.49 8.20
CA THR A 373 -2.03 -18.12 7.55
C THR A 373 -3.17 -19.03 7.99
N SER A 374 -2.91 -20.33 8.09
CA SER A 374 -3.90 -21.29 8.57
C SER A 374 -4.33 -21.02 10.02
N GLN A 375 -3.39 -20.64 10.88
CA GLN A 375 -3.66 -20.37 12.29
C GLN A 375 -4.28 -18.99 12.53
N LEU A 376 -3.87 -17.98 11.75
CA LEU A 376 -4.32 -16.59 11.91
C LEU A 376 -5.64 -16.29 11.20
N LYS A 377 -6.10 -17.19 10.35
CA LYS A 377 -7.21 -17.01 9.41
C LYS A 377 -8.47 -16.35 9.98
N PHE A 378 -8.73 -16.47 11.25
CA PHE A 378 -9.92 -15.95 11.92
C PHE A 378 -9.61 -15.01 13.10
N ARG A 379 -8.36 -14.50 13.20
CA ARG A 379 -7.97 -13.66 14.32
C ARG A 379 -7.91 -12.16 13.97
N ALA A 380 -7.12 -11.42 14.67
CA ALA A 380 -7.18 -9.96 14.66
C ALA A 380 -7.14 -9.34 13.25
N ILE A 381 -6.38 -9.93 12.34
CA ILE A 381 -6.15 -9.40 11.00
C ILE A 381 -7.42 -9.44 10.14
N GLU A 382 -8.06 -10.61 9.99
CA GLU A 382 -9.35 -10.71 9.28
C GLU A 382 -10.45 -9.91 9.99
N HIS A 383 -10.36 -9.83 11.32
CA HIS A 383 -11.26 -9.03 12.10
C HIS A 383 -11.13 -7.54 11.76
N ASN A 384 -9.92 -7.02 11.72
CA ASN A 384 -9.66 -5.62 11.35
C ASN A 384 -10.11 -5.31 9.92
N ILE A 385 -9.74 -6.14 8.96
CA ILE A 385 -10.19 -5.96 7.57
C ILE A 385 -11.72 -6.03 7.48
N ARG A 386 -12.35 -6.97 8.18
CA ARG A 386 -13.81 -7.08 8.22
C ARG A 386 -14.46 -5.83 8.80
N LEU A 387 -13.91 -5.28 9.87
CA LEU A 387 -14.40 -4.04 10.46
C LEU A 387 -14.21 -2.85 9.52
N MET A 388 -13.08 -2.75 8.83
CA MET A 388 -12.88 -1.74 7.79
C MET A 388 -13.91 -1.85 6.67
N LYS A 389 -14.24 -3.07 6.22
CA LYS A 389 -15.31 -3.31 5.25
C LYS A 389 -16.66 -2.82 5.76
N ILE A 390 -16.99 -3.13 7.02
CA ILE A 390 -18.22 -2.66 7.67
C ILE A 390 -18.27 -1.13 7.69
N PHE A 391 -17.19 -0.47 8.12
CA PHE A 391 -17.15 1.00 8.16
C PHE A 391 -17.16 1.65 6.77
N ASN A 392 -16.77 0.92 5.73
CA ASN A 392 -16.82 1.43 4.35
C ASN A 392 -18.17 1.17 3.63
N SER A 393 -19.02 0.33 4.19
CA SER A 393 -20.36 0.01 3.67
C SER A 393 -21.45 0.64 4.54
N PRO A 394 -22.23 1.62 4.04
CA PRO A 394 -23.30 2.24 4.82
C PRO A 394 -24.33 1.25 5.38
N SER A 395 -24.68 0.22 4.61
CA SER A 395 -25.65 -0.80 5.02
C SER A 395 -25.10 -1.72 6.11
N GLU A 396 -23.85 -2.14 6.01
CA GLU A 396 -23.21 -2.99 7.03
C GLU A 396 -22.94 -2.22 8.31
N PHE A 397 -22.55 -0.95 8.19
CA PHE A 397 -22.37 -0.06 9.33
C PHE A 397 -23.70 0.17 10.08
N SER A 398 -24.80 0.42 9.38
CA SER A 398 -26.13 0.51 9.96
C SER A 398 -26.53 -0.78 10.68
N SER A 399 -26.28 -1.93 10.07
CA SER A 399 -26.55 -3.24 10.69
C SER A 399 -25.70 -3.50 11.94
N LEU A 400 -24.46 -3.02 11.99
CA LEU A 400 -23.60 -3.07 13.19
C LEU A 400 -24.25 -2.29 14.34
N LEU A 401 -24.69 -1.06 14.08
CA LEU A 401 -25.31 -0.20 15.07
C LEU A 401 -26.68 -0.70 15.54
N GLU A 402 -27.49 -1.26 14.64
CA GLU A 402 -28.76 -1.89 15.01
C GLU A 402 -28.55 -3.07 15.96
N ARG A 403 -27.55 -3.92 15.69
CA ARG A 403 -27.18 -5.01 16.59
C ARG A 403 -26.68 -4.49 17.94
N ALA A 404 -25.86 -3.44 17.93
CA ALA A 404 -25.38 -2.81 19.16
C ALA A 404 -26.53 -2.22 20.00
N ARG A 405 -27.52 -1.60 19.35
CA ARG A 405 -28.73 -1.05 20.02
C ARG A 405 -29.67 -2.13 20.58
N SER A 406 -29.75 -3.27 19.91
CA SER A 406 -30.60 -4.40 20.35
C SER A 406 -29.94 -5.30 21.39
N GLU A 407 -28.65 -5.10 21.67
CA GLU A 407 -27.92 -5.91 22.63
C GLU A 407 -28.30 -5.56 24.08
N SER A 408 -28.49 -6.58 24.90
CA SER A 408 -28.87 -6.44 26.31
C SER A 408 -27.76 -6.85 27.29
N GLN A 409 -26.80 -7.67 26.83
CA GLN A 409 -25.68 -8.11 27.67
C GLN A 409 -24.60 -7.03 27.72
N TRP A 410 -24.29 -6.55 28.92
CA TRP A 410 -23.31 -5.49 29.13
C TRP A 410 -21.92 -5.79 28.54
N SER A 411 -21.45 -7.03 28.62
CA SER A 411 -20.16 -7.45 28.07
C SER A 411 -20.10 -7.33 26.55
N ASN A 412 -21.22 -7.65 25.87
CA ASN A 412 -21.32 -7.51 24.41
C ASN A 412 -21.45 -6.03 24.01
N ILE A 413 -22.22 -5.24 24.78
CA ILE A 413 -22.30 -3.79 24.57
C ILE A 413 -20.91 -3.17 24.71
N ARG A 414 -20.13 -3.56 25.72
CA ARG A 414 -18.73 -3.12 25.89
C ARG A 414 -17.88 -3.43 24.66
N THR A 415 -18.08 -4.60 24.06
CA THR A 415 -17.37 -4.97 22.84
C THR A 415 -17.72 -4.04 21.68
N TYR A 416 -18.99 -3.70 21.49
CA TYR A 416 -19.40 -2.72 20.48
C TYR A 416 -18.81 -1.33 20.74
N LEU A 417 -18.81 -0.87 21.99
CA LEU A 417 -18.20 0.40 22.37
C LEU A 417 -16.68 0.40 22.08
N ASN A 418 -15.99 -0.70 22.40
CA ASN A 418 -14.56 -0.85 22.07
C ASN A 418 -14.32 -0.74 20.56
N ILE A 419 -15.09 -1.46 19.74
CA ILE A 419 -15.01 -1.39 18.29
C ILE A 419 -15.22 0.04 17.80
N LEU A 420 -16.27 0.70 18.23
CA LEU A 420 -16.58 2.06 17.80
C LEU A 420 -15.53 3.06 18.29
N GLY A 421 -14.98 2.88 19.48
CA GLY A 421 -13.90 3.70 20.02
C GLY A 421 -12.56 3.51 19.32
N GLU A 422 -12.20 2.27 19.02
CA GLU A 422 -10.96 1.92 18.32
C GLU A 422 -10.99 2.41 16.87
N TYR A 423 -12.11 2.18 16.20
CA TYR A 423 -12.26 2.49 14.76
C TYR A 423 -12.86 3.87 14.46
N LYS A 424 -12.95 4.76 15.46
CA LYS A 424 -13.45 6.14 15.26
C LYS A 424 -12.71 6.90 14.16
N SER A 425 -11.45 6.57 13.95
CA SER A 425 -10.60 7.16 12.92
C SER A 425 -11.01 6.75 11.50
N TYR A 426 -11.63 5.59 11.33
CA TYR A 426 -12.08 5.08 10.02
C TYR A 426 -13.46 5.60 9.62
N MET A 427 -14.18 6.24 10.53
CA MET A 427 -15.54 6.72 10.31
C MET A 427 -15.55 7.98 9.47
N THR A 428 -16.51 8.05 8.54
CA THR A 428 -16.87 9.30 7.87
C THR A 428 -17.52 10.28 8.86
N GLU A 429 -17.66 11.54 8.47
CA GLU A 429 -18.33 12.55 9.31
C GLU A 429 -19.78 12.14 9.63
N ASP A 430 -20.53 11.66 8.63
CA ASP A 430 -21.90 11.17 8.82
C ASP A 430 -21.96 9.96 9.76
N GLN A 431 -21.03 9.02 9.63
CA GLN A 431 -20.95 7.88 10.55
C GLN A 431 -20.68 8.31 11.98
N LYS A 432 -19.79 9.29 12.19
CA LYS A 432 -19.51 9.84 13.52
C LYS A 432 -20.73 10.49 14.14
N VAL A 433 -21.52 11.21 13.35
CA VAL A 433 -22.79 11.79 13.81
C VAL A 433 -23.73 10.69 14.32
N ILE A 434 -23.87 9.60 13.55
CA ILE A 434 -24.74 8.47 13.92
C ILE A 434 -24.21 7.74 15.17
N VAL A 435 -22.89 7.60 15.28
CA VAL A 435 -22.25 7.00 16.46
C VAL A 435 -22.42 7.88 17.70
N LEU A 436 -22.31 9.20 17.57
CA LEU A 436 -22.57 10.11 18.68
C LEU A 436 -23.99 9.98 19.22
N ASP A 437 -24.98 9.80 18.35
CA ASP A 437 -26.37 9.54 18.72
C ASP A 437 -26.50 8.21 19.53
N PHE A 438 -25.89 7.14 19.04
CA PHE A 438 -25.83 5.86 19.75
C PHE A 438 -25.12 5.97 21.10
N MET A 439 -23.96 6.65 21.15
CA MET A 439 -23.21 6.85 22.39
C MET A 439 -24.00 7.67 23.40
N TYR A 440 -24.79 8.63 22.91
CA TYR A 440 -25.69 9.40 23.77
C TYR A 440 -26.72 8.50 24.45
N ASP A 441 -27.32 7.55 23.73
CA ASP A 441 -28.24 6.56 24.32
C ASP A 441 -27.55 5.74 25.43
N MET A 442 -26.26 5.41 25.21
CA MET A 442 -25.47 4.66 26.18
C MET A 442 -25.19 5.43 27.49
N LEU A 443 -25.28 6.76 27.50
CA LEU A 443 -25.17 7.56 28.75
C LEU A 443 -26.32 7.28 29.75
N PHE A 444 -27.38 6.65 29.29
CA PHE A 444 -28.51 6.22 30.14
C PHE A 444 -28.45 4.74 30.51
N ASN A 445 -27.38 4.03 30.13
CA ASN A 445 -27.22 2.63 30.49
C ASN A 445 -27.15 2.43 32.03
N ARG A 446 -27.59 1.29 32.51
CA ARG A 446 -27.55 0.96 33.93
C ARG A 446 -26.12 0.80 34.47
N GLU A 447 -25.22 0.28 33.63
CA GLU A 447 -23.83 0.03 33.97
C GLU A 447 -23.01 1.31 33.90
N SER A 448 -22.34 1.66 35.01
CA SER A 448 -21.53 2.88 35.13
C SER A 448 -20.36 2.89 34.16
N ASP A 449 -19.70 1.75 33.98
CA ASP A 449 -18.53 1.59 33.08
C ASP A 449 -18.88 1.87 31.64
N LEU A 450 -20.07 1.41 31.18
CA LEU A 450 -20.53 1.67 29.81
C LEU A 450 -20.85 3.16 29.61
N ARG A 451 -21.43 3.82 30.61
CA ARG A 451 -21.67 5.27 30.53
C ARG A 451 -20.37 6.06 30.43
N GLU A 452 -19.39 5.70 31.27
CA GLU A 452 -18.08 6.35 31.25
C GLU A 452 -17.36 6.15 29.94
N GLN A 453 -17.32 4.91 29.44
CA GLN A 453 -16.71 4.58 28.15
C GLN A 453 -17.38 5.33 27.00
N ALA A 454 -18.71 5.38 26.96
CA ALA A 454 -19.45 6.15 25.97
C ALA A 454 -19.09 7.63 26.01
N ALA A 455 -19.03 8.24 27.20
CA ALA A 455 -18.64 9.63 27.36
C ALA A 455 -17.20 9.90 26.88
N GLN A 456 -16.26 9.01 27.18
CA GLN A 456 -14.87 9.13 26.70
C GLN A 456 -14.78 9.03 25.17
N ILE A 457 -15.50 8.09 24.55
CA ILE A 457 -15.50 7.93 23.08
C ILE A 457 -16.12 9.17 22.42
N MET A 458 -17.24 9.67 22.96
CA MET A 458 -17.84 10.91 22.47
C MET A 458 -16.85 12.08 22.52
N GLY A 459 -16.17 12.28 23.65
CA GLY A 459 -15.15 13.31 23.80
C GLY A 459 -14.03 13.16 22.75
N GLN A 460 -13.53 11.94 22.55
CA GLN A 460 -12.48 11.66 21.57
C GLN A 460 -12.94 11.88 20.13
N ILE A 461 -14.19 11.56 19.79
CA ILE A 461 -14.74 11.82 18.45
C ILE A 461 -14.82 13.34 18.20
N VAL A 462 -15.20 14.13 19.21
CA VAL A 462 -15.37 15.57 19.07
C VAL A 462 -14.03 16.30 19.05
N ALA A 463 -13.11 15.95 19.97
CA ALA A 463 -11.90 16.72 20.21
C ALA A 463 -10.77 16.52 19.17
N ARG A 464 -10.61 15.30 18.68
CA ARG A 464 -9.40 14.92 17.93
C ARG A 464 -9.62 14.62 16.47
N PHE A 465 -10.72 15.04 15.95
CA PHE A 465 -11.18 14.65 14.64
C PHE A 465 -10.19 14.89 13.48
N ARG A 466 -9.16 15.71 13.67
CA ARG A 466 -8.30 16.16 12.57
C ARG A 466 -6.81 16.09 12.77
N GLU A 467 -6.33 16.22 13.98
CA GLU A 467 -4.88 16.41 14.18
C GLU A 467 -4.10 15.11 13.93
N GLU A 468 -4.72 13.96 14.25
CA GLU A 468 -4.12 12.65 14.00
C GLU A 468 -3.93 12.37 12.50
N TYR A 469 -4.78 12.91 11.64
CA TYR A 469 -4.71 12.67 10.19
C TYR A 469 -3.78 13.60 9.43
N LYS A 470 -3.58 14.81 9.90
CA LYS A 470 -2.72 15.78 9.20
C LYS A 470 -1.27 15.31 9.05
N LYS A 471 -0.80 14.49 9.99
CA LYS A 471 0.58 14.04 10.03
C LYS A 471 0.84 12.78 9.20
N GLU A 472 -0.19 11.99 8.98
CA GLU A 472 -0.09 10.72 8.23
C GLU A 472 -0.35 10.90 6.73
N LEU A 473 -0.87 12.05 6.32
CA LEU A 473 -1.08 12.38 4.91
C LEU A 473 0.22 12.87 4.27
N PRO A 474 0.52 12.47 3.03
CA PRO A 474 1.59 13.08 2.26
C PRO A 474 1.45 14.61 2.25
N LYS A 475 2.57 15.35 2.35
CA LYS A 475 2.58 16.82 2.36
C LYS A 475 1.93 17.44 1.10
N SER A 476 1.88 16.67 0.01
CA SER A 476 1.24 17.03 -1.25
C SER A 476 -0.30 17.00 -1.22
N VAL A 477 -0.90 16.39 -0.19
CA VAL A 477 -2.35 16.37 -0.05
C VAL A 477 -2.83 17.68 0.57
N PRO A 478 -3.63 18.49 -0.15
CA PRO A 478 -4.12 19.76 0.40
C PRO A 478 -5.02 19.50 1.61
N THR A 479 -4.60 19.96 2.77
CA THR A 479 -5.47 20.01 3.95
C THR A 479 -6.48 21.13 3.73
N ARG A 480 -7.77 20.80 3.65
CA ARG A 480 -8.83 21.82 3.61
C ARG A 480 -8.80 22.63 4.91
N ASP A 481 -8.81 23.95 4.78
CA ASP A 481 -8.89 24.92 5.89
C ASP A 481 -10.24 24.93 6.65
N SER A 482 -10.97 23.82 6.62
CA SER A 482 -12.29 23.70 7.24
C SER A 482 -12.25 23.31 8.73
N ASP A 483 -11.12 23.55 9.43
CA ASP A 483 -10.89 23.07 10.80
C ASP A 483 -11.87 23.61 11.83
N THR A 484 -12.22 24.89 11.73
CA THR A 484 -13.21 25.52 12.60
C THR A 484 -14.65 25.04 12.34
N THR A 485 -14.98 24.71 11.10
CA THR A 485 -16.36 24.38 10.70
C THR A 485 -16.83 23.06 11.29
N ASN A 486 -15.96 22.06 11.39
CA ASN A 486 -16.37 20.73 11.88
C ASN A 486 -16.47 20.65 13.40
N ILE A 487 -15.54 21.30 14.12
CA ILE A 487 -15.65 21.42 15.58
C ILE A 487 -16.95 22.15 15.93
N THR A 488 -17.27 23.20 15.21
CA THR A 488 -18.52 23.95 15.39
C THR A 488 -19.75 23.11 15.05
N GLN A 489 -19.70 22.30 14.00
CA GLN A 489 -20.78 21.38 13.63
C GLN A 489 -20.98 20.29 14.68
N PHE A 490 -19.90 19.67 15.17
CA PHE A 490 -19.99 18.66 16.23
C PHE A 490 -20.43 19.25 17.56
N SER A 491 -19.96 20.44 17.92
CA SER A 491 -20.43 21.14 19.12
C SER A 491 -21.91 21.47 19.02
N SER A 492 -22.37 21.96 17.87
CA SER A 492 -23.80 22.21 17.62
C SER A 492 -24.64 20.93 17.65
N TYR A 493 -24.11 19.83 17.15
CA TYR A 493 -24.75 18.53 17.19
C TYR A 493 -24.84 17.98 18.62
N LEU A 494 -23.74 18.04 19.37
CA LEU A 494 -23.74 17.70 20.81
C LEU A 494 -24.72 18.55 21.61
N GLU A 495 -24.81 19.84 21.34
CA GLU A 495 -25.80 20.70 21.98
C GLU A 495 -27.22 20.24 21.65
N LYS A 496 -27.53 19.90 20.41
CA LYS A 496 -28.85 19.38 20.01
C LYS A 496 -29.19 18.06 20.70
N ILE A 497 -28.22 17.15 20.81
CA ILE A 497 -28.40 15.86 21.51
C ILE A 497 -28.50 16.05 23.01
N LEU A 498 -27.67 16.89 23.61
CA LEU A 498 -27.58 17.03 25.08
C LEU A 498 -28.64 17.95 25.69
N MET A 499 -29.19 18.88 24.91
CA MET A 499 -30.16 19.86 25.40
C MET A 499 -31.54 19.29 25.83
N PRO A 500 -32.13 18.27 25.14
CA PRO A 500 -33.47 17.81 25.49
C PRO A 500 -33.59 17.07 26.81
N SER A 501 -32.51 16.50 27.36
CA SER A 501 -32.59 15.60 28.51
C SER A 501 -32.00 16.19 29.79
N ARG A 502 -32.62 17.24 30.31
CA ARG A 502 -32.14 17.98 31.48
C ARG A 502 -31.97 17.16 32.79
N LYS A 503 -32.49 15.95 32.88
CA LYS A 503 -32.55 15.20 34.14
C LYS A 503 -31.31 14.32 34.46
N HIS A 504 -30.45 14.02 33.49
CA HIS A 504 -29.27 13.17 33.73
C HIS A 504 -27.96 13.80 33.28
N THR A 505 -28.00 15.06 32.87
CA THR A 505 -27.03 15.62 31.93
C THR A 505 -25.80 16.24 32.55
N ASP A 506 -25.89 16.80 33.77
CA ASP A 506 -24.76 17.61 34.26
C ASP A 506 -23.51 16.75 34.55
N PHE A 507 -23.71 15.56 35.09
CA PHE A 507 -22.60 14.65 35.36
C PHE A 507 -21.97 14.12 34.06
N HIS A 508 -22.79 13.61 33.16
CA HIS A 508 -22.30 13.04 31.89
C HIS A 508 -21.78 14.11 30.93
N ARG A 509 -22.42 15.29 30.90
CA ARG A 509 -21.93 16.46 30.17
C ARG A 509 -20.54 16.88 30.67
N LYS A 510 -20.33 16.90 31.96
CA LYS A 510 -19.02 17.19 32.54
C LYS A 510 -17.97 16.15 32.10
N ARG A 511 -18.31 14.86 32.11
CA ARG A 511 -17.41 13.79 31.63
C ARG A 511 -17.05 13.90 30.14
N ILE A 512 -18.02 14.26 29.29
CA ILE A 512 -17.77 14.50 27.88
C ILE A 512 -16.81 15.69 27.71
N ILE A 513 -17.05 16.78 28.43
CA ILE A 513 -16.21 17.97 28.38
C ILE A 513 -14.79 17.66 28.91
N GLU A 514 -14.67 16.90 29.99
CA GLU A 514 -13.35 16.50 30.51
C GLU A 514 -12.57 15.59 29.55
N ALA A 515 -13.26 14.80 28.73
CA ALA A 515 -12.65 13.94 27.71
C ALA A 515 -12.34 14.68 26.39
N THR A 516 -12.90 15.88 26.21
CA THR A 516 -12.63 16.76 25.05
C THR A 516 -11.42 17.61 25.29
#